data_ca33f1a536431dbb02182ef3d6f14c5f
#
_entry.id   ca33f1a536431dbb02182ef3d6f14c5f
#
_cell.length_a   1.000
_cell.length_b   1.000
_cell.length_c   1.000
_cell.angle_alpha   90.00
_cell.angle_beta   90.00
_cell.angle_gamma   90.00
#
_symmetry.space_group_name_H-M   'P 1'
#
loop_
_entity.id
_entity.type
_entity.pdbx_description
1 polymer ?
#
loop_
_entity_poly.entity_id
_entity_poly.type
_entity_poly.pdbx_seq_one_letter_code
_entity_poly.pdbx_strand_id
1 'polypeptide(L)'
;MLFLYQIIILIILLLSPVIIIFRIVKKKEDYRRFREKFSLPSKKRVKGKLIWFHGASVGEIMSVVPLIKHYEKSKSVKQILITSSTLSSSKLVKQFKFKKTVHQFYPIDFYLFTNRFLDFWNPDVSIFIESEIWPCMFQNIKKRKIPLILINARLTKKTYNNWIKIKNFGKSVFNNLTIAYPQNKETNTYLKKLTNSKINHLGNLKFAEIGDYYFDKLNSNLESEFRKKKNLGCFKYT
;
A
#
# COMPACT_ATOMS: atom_id res chain seq x y z
N MET A 1 11.52 -5.70 -18.87
CA MET A 1 10.98 -4.43 -18.31
C MET A 1 11.13 -4.35 -16.79
N LEU A 2 10.71 -5.34 -15.98
CA LEU A 2 10.93 -5.28 -14.52
C LEU A 2 12.43 -5.25 -14.17
N PHE A 3 13.25 -6.02 -14.87
CA PHE A 3 14.71 -5.98 -14.73
C PHE A 3 15.29 -4.57 -15.00
N LEU A 4 14.86 -3.93 -16.08
CA LEU A 4 15.26 -2.55 -16.39
C LEU A 4 14.82 -1.57 -15.30
N TYR A 5 13.59 -1.71 -14.79
CA TYR A 5 13.10 -0.95 -13.64
C TYR A 5 14.00 -1.12 -12.43
N GLN A 6 14.43 -2.34 -12.11
CA GLN A 6 15.33 -2.60 -10.99
C GLN A 6 16.72 -2.00 -11.18
N ILE A 7 17.25 -1.98 -12.42
CA ILE A 7 18.51 -1.30 -12.72
C ILE A 7 18.39 0.20 -12.43
N ILE A 8 17.31 0.84 -12.86
CA ILE A 8 17.06 2.26 -12.59
C ILE A 8 16.99 2.51 -11.07
N ILE A 9 16.26 1.67 -10.34
CA ILE A 9 16.18 1.78 -8.87
C ILE A 9 17.54 1.54 -8.22
N LEU A 10 18.37 0.63 -8.74
CA LEU A 10 19.74 0.40 -8.24
C LEU A 10 20.61 1.65 -8.41
N ILE A 11 20.53 2.32 -9.55
CA ILE A 11 21.25 3.60 -9.77
C ILE A 11 20.79 4.65 -8.75
N ILE A 12 19.48 4.79 -8.54
CA ILE A 12 18.92 5.70 -7.53
C ILE A 12 19.41 5.30 -6.12
N LEU A 13 19.51 4.00 -5.85
CA LEU A 13 20.01 3.49 -4.58
C LEU A 13 21.48 3.84 -4.34
N LEU A 14 22.33 3.76 -5.36
CA LEU A 14 23.73 4.19 -5.27
C LEU A 14 23.85 5.69 -4.95
N LEU A 15 22.94 6.50 -5.46
CA LEU A 15 22.86 7.94 -5.18
C LEU A 15 22.13 8.25 -3.85
N SER A 16 21.46 7.27 -3.27
CA SER A 16 20.60 7.48 -2.09
C SER A 16 21.32 8.06 -0.86
N PRO A 17 22.59 7.75 -0.54
CA PRO A 17 23.29 8.38 0.58
C PRO A 17 23.34 9.90 0.46
N VAL A 18 23.72 10.41 -0.73
CA VAL A 18 23.79 11.85 -1.02
C VAL A 18 22.39 12.48 -0.91
N ILE A 19 21.38 11.84 -1.52
CA ILE A 19 19.99 12.30 -1.48
C ILE A 19 19.48 12.35 -0.03
N ILE A 20 19.75 11.32 0.77
CA ILE A 20 19.31 11.26 2.17
C ILE A 20 19.99 12.34 3.01
N ILE A 21 21.31 12.54 2.89
CA ILE A 21 22.04 13.58 3.60
C ILE A 21 21.44 14.95 3.27
N PHE A 22 21.27 15.25 1.97
CA PHE A 22 20.65 16.51 1.53
C PHE A 22 19.23 16.70 2.10
N ARG A 23 18.42 15.64 2.15
CA ARG A 23 17.07 15.68 2.71
C ARG A 23 17.08 15.87 4.23
N ILE A 24 18.05 15.28 4.94
CA ILE A 24 18.23 15.47 6.39
C ILE A 24 18.59 16.93 6.68
N VAL A 25 19.59 17.50 5.95
CA VAL A 25 19.99 18.90 6.10
C VAL A 25 18.81 19.84 5.84
N LYS A 26 17.99 19.55 4.83
CA LYS A 26 16.75 20.32 4.53
C LYS A 26 15.57 20.00 5.49
N LYS A 27 15.77 19.26 6.56
CA LYS A 27 14.72 18.84 7.51
C LYS A 27 13.52 18.14 6.84
N LYS A 28 13.74 17.50 5.67
CA LYS A 28 12.72 16.74 4.91
C LYS A 28 12.80 15.24 5.16
N GLU A 29 13.74 14.79 5.99
CA GLU A 29 13.95 13.39 6.35
C GLU A 29 14.18 13.24 7.85
N ASP A 30 13.77 12.11 8.42
CA ASP A 30 14.03 11.76 9.83
C ASP A 30 15.37 11.02 9.94
N TYR A 31 16.38 11.66 10.53
CA TYR A 31 17.72 11.09 10.67
C TYR A 31 17.78 9.82 11.54
N ARG A 32 16.77 9.60 12.40
CA ARG A 32 16.69 8.38 13.22
C ARG A 32 15.97 7.24 12.51
N ARG A 33 15.10 7.58 11.54
CA ARG A 33 14.18 6.62 10.92
C ARG A 33 14.43 6.40 9.43
N PHE A 34 15.39 7.07 8.79
CA PHE A 34 15.67 6.89 7.36
C PHE A 34 16.00 5.43 6.98
N ARG A 35 16.55 4.66 7.94
CA ARG A 35 16.88 3.23 7.78
C ARG A 35 15.65 2.36 7.48
N GLU A 36 14.44 2.82 7.84
CA GLU A 36 13.20 2.13 7.51
C GLU A 36 13.00 1.99 5.99
N LYS A 37 13.52 2.94 5.20
CA LYS A 37 13.50 2.89 3.72
C LYS A 37 14.34 1.77 3.13
N PHE A 38 15.28 1.25 3.89
CA PHE A 38 16.08 0.05 3.59
C PHE A 38 15.53 -1.21 4.27
N SER A 39 14.25 -1.17 4.66
CA SER A 39 13.56 -2.26 5.35
C SER A 39 14.20 -2.69 6.68
N LEU A 40 14.81 -1.75 7.38
CA LEU A 40 15.25 -1.92 8.76
C LEU A 40 14.15 -1.35 9.68
N PRO A 41 13.27 -2.18 10.23
CA PRO A 41 12.11 -1.70 10.97
C PRO A 41 12.53 -1.08 12.31
N SER A 42 11.89 0.03 12.68
CA SER A 42 12.03 0.67 13.99
C SER A 42 10.89 0.29 14.96
N LYS A 43 9.93 -0.50 14.49
CA LYS A 43 8.76 -0.94 15.26
C LYS A 43 8.69 -2.45 15.32
N LYS A 44 8.09 -2.97 16.40
CA LYS A 44 7.91 -4.40 16.60
C LYS A 44 6.68 -4.90 15.84
N ARG A 45 6.78 -6.10 15.28
CA ARG A 45 5.66 -6.87 14.74
C ARG A 45 4.97 -7.61 15.89
N VAL A 46 3.67 -7.37 16.08
CA VAL A 46 2.85 -8.07 17.06
C VAL A 46 2.25 -9.34 16.44
N LYS A 47 2.37 -10.48 17.10
CA LYS A 47 1.81 -11.75 16.60
C LYS A 47 0.29 -11.65 16.40
N GLY A 48 -0.20 -12.17 15.28
CA GLY A 48 -1.60 -12.17 14.89
C GLY A 48 -1.88 -11.31 13.66
N LYS A 49 -3.17 -11.08 13.35
CA LYS A 49 -3.63 -10.47 12.10
C LYS A 49 -3.16 -9.03 11.96
N LEU A 50 -2.49 -8.72 10.84
CA LEU A 50 -1.99 -7.41 10.48
C LEU A 50 -2.64 -6.91 9.20
N ILE A 51 -3.19 -5.70 9.24
CA ILE A 51 -3.63 -4.96 8.05
C ILE A 51 -2.58 -3.90 7.73
N TRP A 52 -2.15 -3.86 6.49
CA TRP A 52 -1.19 -2.86 6.02
C TRP A 52 -1.85 -1.86 5.08
N PHE A 53 -1.75 -0.57 5.43
CA PHE A 53 -2.15 0.57 4.61
C PHE A 53 -0.92 1.30 4.08
N HIS A 54 -0.90 1.62 2.80
CA HIS A 54 0.13 2.45 2.19
C HIS A 54 -0.47 3.65 1.47
N GLY A 55 -0.03 4.84 1.88
CA GLY A 55 -0.32 6.10 1.19
C GLY A 55 0.86 7.06 1.35
N ALA A 56 1.31 7.67 0.26
CA ALA A 56 2.52 8.52 0.27
C ALA A 56 2.31 9.84 1.00
N SER A 57 1.12 10.42 0.91
CA SER A 57 0.81 11.78 1.36
C SER A 57 -0.14 11.83 2.55
N VAL A 58 -0.20 13.01 3.18
CA VAL A 58 -1.16 13.32 4.26
C VAL A 58 -2.61 13.10 3.80
N GLY A 59 -2.95 13.58 2.59
CA GLY A 59 -4.31 13.47 2.06
C GLY A 59 -4.74 12.03 1.81
N GLU A 60 -3.83 11.18 1.32
CA GLU A 60 -4.09 9.74 1.14
C GLU A 60 -4.32 9.04 2.48
N ILE A 61 -3.48 9.31 3.48
CA ILE A 61 -3.66 8.73 4.82
C ILE A 61 -4.98 9.19 5.44
N MET A 62 -5.32 10.49 5.33
CA MET A 62 -6.58 11.03 5.85
C MET A 62 -7.80 10.34 5.24
N SER A 63 -7.77 10.03 3.94
CA SER A 63 -8.89 9.36 3.26
C SER A 63 -9.22 7.98 3.81
N VAL A 64 -8.31 7.33 4.53
CA VAL A 64 -8.49 5.99 5.11
C VAL A 64 -8.54 5.98 6.64
N VAL A 65 -8.44 7.13 7.29
CA VAL A 65 -8.55 7.23 8.75
C VAL A 65 -9.85 6.62 9.29
N PRO A 66 -11.03 6.82 8.68
CA PRO A 66 -12.25 6.17 9.14
C PRO A 66 -12.14 4.63 9.11
N LEU A 67 -11.55 4.07 8.05
CA LEU A 67 -11.33 2.62 7.93
C LEU A 67 -10.32 2.12 8.98
N ILE A 68 -9.26 2.88 9.24
CA ILE A 68 -8.29 2.57 10.31
C ILE A 68 -8.98 2.57 11.67
N LYS A 69 -9.81 3.60 11.98
CA LYS A 69 -10.58 3.68 13.23
C LYS A 69 -11.52 2.49 13.42
N HIS A 70 -12.15 2.02 12.34
CA HIS A 70 -12.98 0.82 12.37
C HIS A 70 -12.15 -0.42 12.79
N TYR A 71 -10.99 -0.65 12.15
CA TYR A 71 -10.14 -1.80 12.47
C TYR A 71 -9.40 -1.67 13.83
N GLU A 72 -9.17 -0.46 14.32
CA GLU A 72 -8.66 -0.24 15.69
C GLU A 72 -9.60 -0.87 16.76
N LYS A 73 -10.93 -0.82 16.52
CA LYS A 73 -11.94 -1.40 17.41
C LYS A 73 -12.09 -2.92 17.23
N SER A 74 -11.68 -3.48 16.10
CA SER A 74 -11.86 -4.89 15.78
C SER A 74 -11.01 -5.80 16.69
N LYS A 75 -11.63 -6.79 17.35
CA LYS A 75 -10.92 -7.78 18.19
C LYS A 75 -10.06 -8.74 17.37
N SER A 76 -10.44 -8.98 16.11
CA SER A 76 -9.73 -9.91 15.21
C SER A 76 -8.42 -9.33 14.68
N VAL A 77 -8.27 -8.00 14.62
CA VAL A 77 -7.06 -7.31 14.17
C VAL A 77 -6.16 -7.01 15.35
N LYS A 78 -4.92 -7.49 15.29
CA LYS A 78 -3.92 -7.31 16.36
C LYS A 78 -3.00 -6.14 16.11
N GLN A 79 -2.73 -5.82 14.83
CA GLN A 79 -1.88 -4.71 14.46
C GLN A 79 -2.32 -4.09 13.13
N ILE A 80 -2.16 -2.78 13.02
CA ILE A 80 -2.33 -2.02 11.77
C ILE A 80 -0.99 -1.37 11.46
N LEU A 81 -0.48 -1.59 10.26
CA LEU A 81 0.69 -0.92 9.76
C LEU A 81 0.27 0.18 8.79
N ILE A 82 0.74 1.39 9.02
CA ILE A 82 0.64 2.48 8.06
C ILE A 82 2.04 2.77 7.54
N THR A 83 2.21 2.77 6.22
CA THR A 83 3.44 3.24 5.60
C THR A 83 3.21 4.50 4.80
N SER A 84 4.16 5.43 4.86
CA SER A 84 4.13 6.65 4.06
C SER A 84 5.52 7.11 3.65
N SER A 85 5.58 8.09 2.74
CA SER A 85 6.84 8.60 2.18
C SER A 85 7.30 9.92 2.80
N THR A 86 6.44 10.62 3.58
CA THR A 86 6.71 11.97 4.09
C THR A 86 6.73 12.09 5.60
N LEU A 87 7.52 13.04 6.12
CA LEU A 87 7.53 13.38 7.55
C LEU A 87 6.18 13.87 8.04
N SER A 88 5.47 14.65 7.23
CA SER A 88 4.15 15.19 7.57
C SER A 88 3.14 14.08 7.81
N SER A 89 3.12 13.04 6.96
CA SER A 89 2.27 11.87 7.15
C SER A 89 2.61 11.11 8.44
N SER A 90 3.91 10.96 8.75
CA SER A 90 4.35 10.33 10.00
C SER A 90 3.90 11.10 11.24
N LYS A 91 4.00 12.44 11.20
CA LYS A 91 3.52 13.31 12.29
C LYS A 91 2.01 13.22 12.46
N LEU A 92 1.26 13.22 11.35
CA LEU A 92 -0.20 13.06 11.37
C LEU A 92 -0.64 11.76 12.05
N VAL A 93 -0.05 10.62 11.66
CA VAL A 93 -0.42 9.32 12.26
C VAL A 93 -0.20 9.30 13.76
N LYS A 94 0.84 9.97 14.27
CA LYS A 94 1.10 10.09 15.71
C LYS A 94 0.02 10.88 16.45
N GLN A 95 -0.60 11.88 15.81
CA GLN A 95 -1.63 12.71 16.46
C GLN A 95 -2.90 11.91 16.80
N PHE A 96 -3.24 10.86 16.05
CA PHE A 96 -4.42 10.04 16.30
C PHE A 96 -4.33 9.16 17.56
N LYS A 97 -3.13 8.99 18.16
CA LYS A 97 -2.93 8.18 19.38
C LYS A 97 -3.54 6.78 19.29
N PHE A 98 -3.50 6.15 18.13
CA PHE A 98 -3.98 4.79 17.91
C PHE A 98 -3.24 3.78 18.81
N LYS A 99 -3.93 2.73 19.26
CA LYS A 99 -3.37 1.71 20.16
C LYS A 99 -2.70 0.56 19.42
N LYS A 100 -3.27 0.12 18.27
CA LYS A 100 -2.80 -1.01 17.47
C LYS A 100 -2.05 -0.58 16.21
N THR A 101 -2.09 0.71 15.87
CA THR A 101 -1.50 1.24 14.65
C THR A 101 -0.08 1.70 14.87
N VAL A 102 0.81 1.23 14.03
CA VAL A 102 2.21 1.67 13.95
C VAL A 102 2.48 2.29 12.59
N HIS A 103 3.38 3.26 12.56
CA HIS A 103 3.82 3.90 11.32
C HIS A 103 5.28 3.54 11.03
N GLN A 104 5.54 3.20 9.76
CA GLN A 104 6.88 3.03 9.20
C GLN A 104 6.99 3.79 7.87
N PHE A 105 8.19 4.30 7.53
CA PHE A 105 8.43 4.81 6.19
C PHE A 105 8.44 3.66 5.19
N TYR A 106 7.83 3.92 4.02
CA TYR A 106 7.77 2.95 2.93
C TYR A 106 9.18 2.62 2.42
N PRO A 107 9.49 1.34 2.17
CA PRO A 107 10.79 0.93 1.67
C PRO A 107 10.99 1.38 0.21
N ILE A 108 12.25 1.56 -0.19
CA ILE A 108 12.60 1.74 -1.60
C ILE A 108 12.14 0.49 -2.36
N ASP A 109 11.48 0.71 -3.51
CA ASP A 109 10.86 -0.37 -4.31
C ASP A 109 11.90 -1.23 -5.06
N PHE A 110 12.90 -1.71 -4.33
CA PHE A 110 13.92 -2.64 -4.78
C PHE A 110 13.62 -4.05 -4.28
N TYR A 111 13.87 -5.06 -5.10
CA TYR A 111 13.47 -6.44 -4.82
C TYR A 111 13.89 -6.94 -3.43
N LEU A 112 15.14 -6.72 -3.03
CA LEU A 112 15.65 -7.16 -1.72
C LEU A 112 14.95 -6.45 -0.55
N PHE A 113 14.71 -5.14 -0.67
CA PHE A 113 14.07 -4.39 0.42
C PHE A 113 12.59 -4.71 0.53
N THR A 114 11.89 -4.85 -0.59
CA THR A 114 10.47 -5.23 -0.56
C THR A 114 10.27 -6.65 -0.02
N ASN A 115 11.16 -7.59 -0.34
CA ASN A 115 11.15 -8.93 0.27
C ASN A 115 11.39 -8.86 1.77
N ARG A 116 12.47 -8.23 2.22
CA ARG A 116 12.81 -8.09 3.64
C ARG A 116 11.68 -7.42 4.43
N PHE A 117 11.05 -6.40 3.86
CA PHE A 117 9.89 -5.74 4.45
C PHE A 117 8.72 -6.71 4.64
N LEU A 118 8.38 -7.48 3.62
CA LEU A 118 7.29 -8.44 3.65
C LEU A 118 7.59 -9.64 4.56
N ASP A 119 8.85 -10.09 4.65
CA ASP A 119 9.26 -11.17 5.54
C ASP A 119 9.11 -10.74 7.01
N PHE A 120 9.45 -9.50 7.34
CA PHE A 120 9.30 -8.97 8.69
C PHE A 120 7.86 -8.69 9.06
N TRP A 121 7.12 -7.96 8.22
CA TRP A 121 5.76 -7.52 8.55
C TRP A 121 4.72 -8.60 8.31
N ASN A 122 4.89 -9.43 7.30
CA ASN A 122 3.99 -10.51 6.88
C ASN A 122 2.50 -10.12 7.02
N PRO A 123 2.00 -9.13 6.27
CA PRO A 123 0.64 -8.66 6.40
C PRO A 123 -0.38 -9.67 5.88
N ASP A 124 -1.55 -9.72 6.51
CA ASP A 124 -2.67 -10.54 6.05
C ASP A 124 -3.40 -9.92 4.86
N VAL A 125 -3.32 -8.60 4.73
CA VAL A 125 -3.82 -7.85 3.58
C VAL A 125 -3.01 -6.58 3.41
N SER A 126 -2.82 -6.16 2.16
CA SER A 126 -2.13 -4.93 1.77
C SER A 126 -3.10 -4.02 1.05
N ILE A 127 -3.27 -2.80 1.53
CA ILE A 127 -4.21 -1.80 1.02
C ILE A 127 -3.40 -0.58 0.59
N PHE A 128 -3.36 -0.32 -0.72
CA PHE A 128 -2.69 0.82 -1.31
C PHE A 128 -3.72 1.88 -1.72
N ILE A 129 -3.31 3.15 -1.67
CA ILE A 129 -4.24 4.28 -1.79
C ILE A 129 -3.91 5.10 -3.03
N GLU A 130 -4.93 5.49 -3.79
CA GLU A 130 -4.87 6.38 -4.95
C GLU A 130 -3.92 5.91 -6.06
N SER A 131 -2.76 6.57 -6.21
CA SER A 131 -1.83 6.35 -7.33
C SER A 131 -0.58 5.56 -6.93
N GLU A 132 -0.58 4.95 -5.75
CA GLU A 132 0.58 4.25 -5.20
C GLU A 132 0.78 2.88 -5.85
N ILE A 133 1.42 2.88 -7.02
CA ILE A 133 1.69 1.68 -7.83
C ILE A 133 3.19 1.37 -7.80
N TRP A 134 3.57 0.29 -7.15
CA TRP A 134 4.95 -0.09 -6.87
C TRP A 134 5.28 -1.47 -7.45
N PRO A 135 5.96 -1.55 -8.60
CA PRO A 135 6.14 -2.79 -9.38
C PRO A 135 6.78 -3.95 -8.61
N CYS A 136 7.89 -3.71 -7.89
CA CYS A 136 8.58 -4.77 -7.14
C CYS A 136 7.76 -5.23 -5.93
N MET A 137 7.19 -4.27 -5.19
CA MET A 137 6.35 -4.57 -4.03
C MET A 137 5.10 -5.36 -4.44
N PHE A 138 4.40 -4.94 -5.49
CA PHE A 138 3.21 -5.62 -5.99
C PHE A 138 3.50 -7.06 -6.40
N GLN A 139 4.61 -7.28 -7.12
CA GLN A 139 5.04 -8.63 -7.50
C GLN A 139 5.34 -9.50 -6.27
N ASN A 140 6.05 -8.95 -5.27
CA ASN A 140 6.43 -9.69 -4.07
C ASN A 140 5.24 -9.99 -3.15
N ILE A 141 4.25 -9.10 -3.08
CA ILE A 141 2.96 -9.32 -2.42
C ILE A 141 2.22 -10.49 -3.10
N LYS A 142 2.12 -10.46 -4.44
CA LYS A 142 1.47 -11.50 -5.22
C LYS A 142 2.12 -12.87 -5.04
N LYS A 143 3.46 -12.95 -5.07
CA LYS A 143 4.22 -14.18 -4.83
C LYS A 143 3.91 -14.82 -3.47
N ARG A 144 3.64 -13.99 -2.44
CA ARG A 144 3.26 -14.44 -1.09
C ARG A 144 1.77 -14.72 -0.94
N LYS A 145 1.00 -14.59 -2.03
CA LYS A 145 -0.47 -14.76 -2.03
C LYS A 145 -1.17 -13.83 -1.01
N ILE A 146 -0.58 -12.68 -0.73
CA ILE A 146 -1.19 -11.65 0.12
C ILE A 146 -2.22 -10.89 -0.74
N PRO A 147 -3.46 -10.72 -0.29
CA PRO A 147 -4.43 -9.89 -0.99
C PRO A 147 -3.91 -8.45 -1.13
N LEU A 148 -3.87 -7.95 -2.36
CA LEU A 148 -3.45 -6.60 -2.70
C LEU A 148 -4.64 -5.80 -3.21
N ILE A 149 -5.02 -4.80 -2.47
CA ILE A 149 -6.21 -3.99 -2.71
C ILE A 149 -5.79 -2.56 -3.00
N LEU A 150 -6.28 -2.00 -4.10
CA LEU A 150 -6.08 -0.59 -4.44
C LEU A 150 -7.39 0.16 -4.20
N ILE A 151 -7.40 1.03 -3.20
CA ILE A 151 -8.58 1.82 -2.84
C ILE A 151 -8.45 3.27 -3.26
N ASN A 152 -9.59 3.91 -3.54
CA ASN A 152 -9.65 5.27 -4.05
C ASN A 152 -8.73 5.48 -5.27
N ALA A 153 -8.59 4.44 -6.10
CA ALA A 153 -7.64 4.41 -7.20
C ALA A 153 -7.82 5.62 -8.11
N ARG A 154 -6.72 6.27 -8.44
CA ARG A 154 -6.68 7.46 -9.28
C ARG A 154 -5.63 7.28 -10.38
N LEU A 155 -6.09 7.31 -11.63
CA LEU A 155 -5.24 7.37 -12.82
C LEU A 155 -5.64 8.57 -13.65
N THR A 156 -4.73 9.51 -13.82
CA THR A 156 -4.93 10.62 -14.78
C THR A 156 -4.70 10.12 -16.21
N LYS A 157 -5.26 10.80 -17.21
CA LYS A 157 -5.02 10.50 -18.63
C LYS A 157 -3.53 10.42 -18.97
N LYS A 158 -2.72 11.33 -18.41
CA LYS A 158 -1.25 11.34 -18.57
C LYS A 158 -0.62 10.05 -18.03
N THR A 159 -0.98 9.67 -16.79
CA THR A 159 -0.45 8.45 -16.14
C THR A 159 -0.88 7.19 -16.91
N TYR A 160 -2.15 7.12 -17.31
CA TYR A 160 -2.66 6.03 -18.14
C TYR A 160 -1.89 5.88 -19.45
N ASN A 161 -1.70 7.00 -20.19
CA ASN A 161 -0.96 6.99 -21.45
C ASN A 161 0.48 6.52 -21.26
N ASN A 162 1.14 6.89 -20.16
CA ASN A 162 2.49 6.38 -19.86
C ASN A 162 2.50 4.86 -19.64
N TRP A 163 1.52 4.31 -18.94
CA TRP A 163 1.39 2.86 -18.75
C TRP A 163 1.08 2.14 -20.08
N ILE A 164 0.30 2.74 -20.98
CA ILE A 164 0.00 2.17 -22.30
C ILE A 164 1.23 2.13 -23.21
N LYS A 165 2.15 3.10 -23.13
CA LYS A 165 3.43 3.05 -23.87
C LYS A 165 4.24 1.79 -23.53
N ILE A 166 4.13 1.29 -22.30
CA ILE A 166 4.79 0.08 -21.81
C ILE A 166 3.75 -0.99 -21.42
N LYS A 167 2.76 -1.21 -22.30
CA LYS A 167 1.52 -1.96 -22.03
C LYS A 167 1.73 -3.32 -21.36
N ASN A 168 2.67 -4.13 -21.87
CA ASN A 168 2.93 -5.46 -21.33
C ASN A 168 3.46 -5.39 -19.89
N PHE A 169 4.34 -4.43 -19.60
CA PHE A 169 4.82 -4.18 -18.25
C PHE A 169 3.71 -3.62 -17.36
N GLY A 170 2.94 -2.63 -17.84
CA GLY A 170 1.78 -2.12 -17.14
C GLY A 170 0.83 -3.23 -16.73
N LYS A 171 0.41 -4.07 -17.68
CA LYS A 171 -0.45 -5.23 -17.41
C LYS A 171 0.16 -6.18 -16.38
N SER A 172 1.46 -6.48 -16.45
CA SER A 172 2.12 -7.36 -15.48
C SER A 172 2.10 -6.78 -14.07
N VAL A 173 2.19 -5.45 -13.91
CA VAL A 173 2.11 -4.77 -12.62
C VAL A 173 0.67 -4.74 -12.09
N PHE A 174 -0.29 -4.30 -12.89
CA PHE A 174 -1.67 -4.15 -12.44
C PHE A 174 -2.40 -5.49 -12.23
N ASN A 175 -1.99 -6.57 -12.91
CA ASN A 175 -2.52 -7.94 -12.68
C ASN A 175 -2.07 -8.55 -11.33
N ASN A 176 -1.19 -7.90 -10.58
CA ASN A 176 -0.90 -8.30 -9.21
C ASN A 176 -1.99 -7.89 -8.22
N LEU A 177 -2.85 -6.93 -8.59
CA LEU A 177 -3.99 -6.53 -7.77
C LEU A 177 -4.99 -7.69 -7.59
N THR A 178 -5.51 -7.85 -6.38
CA THR A 178 -6.65 -8.73 -6.11
C THR A 178 -7.94 -8.03 -6.49
N ILE A 179 -8.07 -6.75 -6.11
CA ILE A 179 -9.23 -5.92 -6.40
C ILE A 179 -8.83 -4.44 -6.41
N ALA A 180 -9.49 -3.65 -7.25
CA ALA A 180 -9.33 -2.21 -7.29
C ALA A 180 -10.69 -1.49 -7.14
N TYR A 181 -10.66 -0.37 -6.42
CA TYR A 181 -11.80 0.53 -6.20
C TYR A 181 -11.46 1.91 -6.78
N PRO A 182 -11.80 2.17 -8.05
CA PRO A 182 -11.57 3.46 -8.68
C PRO A 182 -12.44 4.57 -8.07
N GLN A 183 -11.88 5.78 -7.94
CA GLN A 183 -12.59 6.94 -7.40
C GLN A 183 -13.58 7.56 -8.39
N ASN A 184 -13.44 7.30 -9.70
CA ASN A 184 -14.29 7.86 -10.75
C ASN A 184 -14.39 6.93 -11.98
N LYS A 185 -15.34 7.25 -12.88
CA LYS A 185 -15.61 6.50 -14.10
C LYS A 185 -14.41 6.45 -15.06
N GLU A 186 -13.63 7.55 -15.15
CA GLU A 186 -12.46 7.64 -16.02
C GLU A 186 -11.39 6.64 -15.58
N THR A 187 -11.02 6.64 -14.30
CA THR A 187 -10.07 5.67 -13.73
C THR A 187 -10.57 4.23 -13.87
N ASN A 188 -11.88 3.99 -13.69
CA ASN A 188 -12.48 2.68 -13.90
C ASN A 188 -12.24 2.18 -15.33
N THR A 189 -12.45 3.04 -16.33
CA THR A 189 -12.20 2.71 -17.74
C THR A 189 -10.72 2.39 -18.00
N TYR A 190 -9.82 3.15 -17.41
CA TYR A 190 -8.38 2.92 -17.55
C TYR A 190 -7.92 1.62 -16.92
N LEU A 191 -8.38 1.32 -15.71
CA LEU A 191 -8.05 0.09 -15.01
C LEU A 191 -8.54 -1.15 -15.78
N LYS A 192 -9.76 -1.13 -16.35
CA LYS A 192 -10.29 -2.23 -17.19
C LYS A 192 -9.39 -2.56 -18.37
N LYS A 193 -8.60 -1.61 -18.87
CA LYS A 193 -7.65 -1.81 -19.97
C LYS A 193 -6.26 -2.29 -19.49
N LEU A 194 -5.93 -2.04 -18.22
CA LEU A 194 -4.62 -2.35 -17.65
C LEU A 194 -4.60 -3.65 -16.85
N THR A 195 -5.75 -4.15 -16.37
CA THR A 195 -5.81 -5.35 -15.52
C THR A 195 -7.06 -6.19 -15.79
N ASN A 196 -6.92 -7.49 -15.58
CA ASN A 196 -8.02 -8.45 -15.52
C ASN A 196 -8.53 -8.67 -14.08
N SER A 197 -7.97 -7.97 -13.11
CA SER A 197 -8.37 -8.07 -11.71
C SER A 197 -9.77 -7.51 -11.50
N LYS A 198 -10.41 -7.92 -10.41
CA LYS A 198 -11.75 -7.43 -10.05
C LYS A 198 -11.73 -5.91 -9.83
N ILE A 199 -12.67 -5.21 -10.43
CA ILE A 199 -12.82 -3.76 -10.28
C ILE A 199 -14.24 -3.47 -9.81
N ASN A 200 -14.36 -2.80 -8.64
CA ASN A 200 -15.62 -2.39 -8.06
C ASN A 200 -15.64 -0.87 -7.91
N HIS A 201 -16.50 -0.19 -8.65
CA HIS A 201 -16.64 1.26 -8.54
C HIS A 201 -17.54 1.62 -7.37
N LEU A 202 -16.99 2.19 -6.29
CA LEU A 202 -17.71 2.65 -5.09
C LEU A 202 -17.76 4.17 -4.95
N GLY A 203 -17.11 4.92 -5.85
CA GLY A 203 -16.98 6.38 -5.73
C GLY A 203 -15.74 6.81 -4.95
N ASN A 204 -15.64 8.10 -4.66
CA ASN A 204 -14.47 8.69 -4.01
C ASN A 204 -14.61 8.65 -2.48
N LEU A 205 -13.70 7.98 -1.81
CA LEU A 205 -13.68 7.85 -0.35
C LEU A 205 -13.57 9.19 0.40
N LYS A 206 -13.06 10.23 -0.24
CA LYS A 206 -13.00 11.58 0.36
C LYS A 206 -14.39 12.19 0.61
N PHE A 207 -15.40 11.71 -0.11
CA PHE A 207 -16.81 12.11 0.09
C PHE A 207 -17.58 11.13 0.98
N ALA A 208 -16.97 10.03 1.37
CA ALA A 208 -17.62 9.01 2.19
C ALA A 208 -17.75 9.40 3.68
N GLU A 209 -17.14 10.51 4.11
CA GLU A 209 -17.42 11.10 5.43
C GLU A 209 -18.87 11.59 5.55
N ILE A 210 -19.62 11.66 4.44
CA ILE A 210 -21.01 12.13 4.36
C ILE A 210 -22.03 10.97 4.40
N GLY A 211 -21.59 9.70 4.36
CA GLY A 211 -22.51 8.56 4.42
C GLY A 211 -21.84 7.24 4.79
N ASP A 212 -22.29 6.64 5.89
CA ASP A 212 -21.80 5.34 6.42
C ASP A 212 -21.91 4.20 5.38
N TYR A 213 -22.85 4.30 4.43
CA TYR A 213 -23.13 3.27 3.42
C TYR A 213 -21.91 2.83 2.58
N TYR A 214 -21.05 3.77 2.15
CA TYR A 214 -19.88 3.45 1.34
C TYR A 214 -18.80 2.73 2.14
N PHE A 215 -18.64 3.11 3.41
CA PHE A 215 -17.70 2.44 4.32
C PHE A 215 -18.16 1.03 4.67
N ASP A 216 -19.45 0.84 4.93
CA ASP A 216 -20.03 -0.46 5.25
C ASP A 216 -19.90 -1.43 4.08
N LYS A 217 -20.17 -0.97 2.84
CA LYS A 217 -20.01 -1.77 1.64
C LYS A 217 -18.55 -2.10 1.34
N LEU A 218 -17.63 -1.17 1.56
CA LEU A 218 -16.18 -1.43 1.46
C LEU A 218 -15.74 -2.41 2.55
N ASN A 219 -16.16 -2.23 3.79
CA ASN A 219 -15.85 -3.12 4.91
C ASN A 219 -16.34 -4.53 4.66
N SER A 220 -17.59 -4.73 4.21
CA SER A 220 -18.14 -6.05 3.92
C SER A 220 -17.35 -6.77 2.82
N ASN A 221 -16.94 -6.05 1.78
CA ASN A 221 -16.10 -6.61 0.73
C ASN A 221 -14.69 -6.97 1.23
N LEU A 222 -14.06 -6.10 2.02
CA LEU A 222 -12.76 -6.37 2.62
C LEU A 222 -12.81 -7.57 3.57
N GLU A 223 -13.84 -7.67 4.41
CA GLU A 223 -14.03 -8.81 5.29
C GLU A 223 -14.24 -10.12 4.51
N SER A 224 -14.97 -10.09 3.39
CA SER A 224 -15.15 -11.26 2.55
C SER A 224 -13.81 -11.78 1.98
N GLU A 225 -12.92 -10.89 1.54
CA GLU A 225 -11.57 -11.24 1.09
C GLU A 225 -10.70 -11.77 2.23
N PHE A 226 -10.84 -11.23 3.44
CA PHE A 226 -10.19 -11.76 4.64
C PHE A 226 -10.62 -13.19 4.99
N ARG A 227 -11.92 -13.49 4.84
CA ARG A 227 -12.47 -14.84 5.13
C ARG A 227 -12.00 -15.87 4.11
N LYS A 228 -11.92 -15.51 2.81
CA LYS A 228 -11.42 -16.41 1.76
C LYS A 228 -9.99 -16.88 2.01
N LYS A 229 -9.11 -16.00 2.50
CA LYS A 229 -7.72 -16.38 2.85
C LYS A 229 -7.68 -17.42 3.99
N LYS A 230 -8.60 -17.35 4.94
CA LYS A 230 -8.68 -18.31 6.04
C LYS A 230 -8.99 -19.74 5.56
N ASN A 231 -9.80 -19.87 4.51
CA ASN A 231 -10.16 -21.15 3.90
C ASN A 231 -9.04 -21.73 2.99
N LEU A 232 -8.13 -20.89 2.49
CA LEU A 232 -6.95 -21.31 1.71
C LEU A 232 -5.74 -21.66 2.60
N GLY A 233 -5.76 -21.28 3.87
CA GLY A 233 -4.67 -21.47 4.84
C GLY A 233 -4.73 -22.76 5.66
N CYS A 234 -5.68 -23.65 5.38
CA CYS A 234 -5.77 -24.98 5.99
C CYS A 234 -5.04 -26.07 5.17
N PHE A 235 -3.87 -25.79 4.62
CA PHE A 235 -2.96 -26.85 4.19
C PHE A 235 -1.76 -26.88 5.13
N LYS A 236 -1.77 -27.92 5.93
CA LYS A 236 -0.83 -28.42 6.92
C LYS A 236 0.62 -28.29 6.49
N TYR A 237 1.45 -27.78 7.41
CA TYR A 237 2.82 -28.27 7.53
C TYR A 237 2.76 -29.57 8.33
N THR A 238 2.92 -30.67 7.66
CA THR A 238 3.48 -31.91 8.19
C THR A 238 4.96 -31.90 7.88
#